data_0b54848a8da6a72405a298d76ae32fac
#
_entry.id   0b54848a8da6a72405a298d76ae32fac
#
_cell.length_a   1.000
_cell.length_b   1.000
_cell.length_c   1.000
_cell.angle_alpha   90.00
_cell.angle_beta   90.00
_cell.angle_gamma   90.00
#
_symmetry.space_group_name_H-M   'P 1'
#
loop_
_entity.id
_entity.type
_entity.pdbx_description
1 polymer ?
#
loop_
_entity_poly.entity_id
_entity_poly.type
_entity_poly.pdbx_seq_one_letter_code
_entity_poly.pdbx_strand_id
1 'polypeptide(L)'
;PPVKMARRRLTARQINEMSRQDQNIVYLLQEAQGVLGKPLTPVSTDTIAALYSYYGMQPDLVLMLLQYCVSMGKDNMRYVEKVAAGWIEAGIDSHEKAEGEILRATRRNSAEEQVRRLMGIHDRALVSSEKEYIRSWVEDLGFSMELIGLAYERTIEQKGKLSFPYLNGILQNWRT
;
A
#
# COMPACT_ATOMS: atom_id res chain seq x y z
N PRO A 1 -11.67 -13.71 5.51
CA PRO A 1 -10.98 -13.21 6.70
C PRO A 1 -9.56 -12.80 6.32
N PRO A 2 -9.06 -11.67 6.82
CA PRO A 2 -7.71 -11.26 6.48
C PRO A 2 -6.73 -12.36 6.91
N VAL A 3 -5.80 -12.67 6.02
CA VAL A 3 -4.70 -13.61 6.32
C VAL A 3 -3.94 -13.03 7.51
N LYS A 4 -4.25 -13.50 8.71
CA LYS A 4 -3.46 -13.14 9.89
C LYS A 4 -2.10 -13.79 9.73
N MET A 5 -1.07 -12.99 9.60
CA MET A 5 0.32 -13.45 9.63
C MET A 5 0.71 -13.95 11.04
N ALA A 6 -0.02 -14.95 11.52
CA ALA A 6 0.23 -15.59 12.81
C ALA A 6 1.23 -16.73 12.61
N ARG A 7 2.51 -16.41 12.58
CA ARG A 7 3.60 -17.37 12.52
C ARG A 7 4.57 -17.19 13.69
N ARG A 8 5.31 -18.22 14.02
CA ARG A 8 6.44 -18.08 14.94
C ARG A 8 7.57 -17.31 14.25
N ARG A 9 8.18 -16.40 15.00
CA ARG A 9 9.35 -15.65 14.57
C ARG A 9 10.51 -16.59 14.30
N LEU A 10 11.19 -16.40 13.17
CA LEU A 10 12.39 -17.13 12.84
C LEU A 10 13.56 -16.64 13.70
N THR A 11 14.28 -17.59 14.29
CA THR A 11 15.51 -17.28 15.02
C THR A 11 16.68 -17.06 14.06
N ALA A 12 17.74 -16.38 14.51
CA ALA A 12 18.95 -16.20 13.72
C ALA A 12 19.54 -17.56 13.28
N ARG A 13 19.48 -18.57 14.14
CA ARG A 13 19.94 -19.92 13.83
C ARG A 13 19.13 -20.55 12.71
N GLN A 14 17.82 -20.42 12.74
CA GLN A 14 16.94 -20.93 11.68
C GLN A 14 17.21 -20.24 10.34
N ILE A 15 17.39 -18.93 10.35
CA ILE A 15 17.71 -18.15 9.15
C ILE A 15 19.07 -18.55 8.58
N ASN A 16 20.09 -18.75 9.42
CA ASN A 16 21.40 -19.23 8.99
C ASN A 16 21.32 -20.62 8.35
N GLU A 17 20.56 -21.53 8.95
CA GLU A 17 20.35 -22.87 8.40
C GLU A 17 19.64 -22.82 7.06
N MET A 18 18.59 -22.04 6.95
CA MET A 18 17.85 -21.83 5.68
C MET A 18 18.76 -21.22 4.61
N SER A 19 19.62 -20.28 4.98
CA SER A 19 20.57 -19.64 4.07
C SER A 19 21.62 -20.61 3.54
N ARG A 20 22.00 -21.62 4.30
CA ARG A 20 22.91 -22.70 3.84
C ARG A 20 22.26 -23.61 2.81
N GLN A 21 20.94 -23.81 2.92
CA GLN A 21 20.17 -24.72 2.07
C GLN A 21 19.60 -24.04 0.83
N ASP A 22 19.35 -22.74 0.88
CA ASP A 22 18.69 -22.00 -0.19
C ASP A 22 19.39 -20.67 -0.48
N GLN A 23 20.02 -20.60 -1.64
CA GLN A 23 20.71 -19.39 -2.12
C GLN A 23 19.79 -18.23 -2.37
N ASN A 24 18.50 -18.47 -2.64
CA ASN A 24 17.51 -17.42 -2.83
C ASN A 24 17.32 -16.59 -1.56
N ILE A 25 17.43 -17.19 -0.39
CA ILE A 25 17.37 -16.46 0.88
C ILE A 25 18.57 -15.53 1.02
N VAL A 26 19.78 -16.00 0.70
CA VAL A 26 21.00 -15.17 0.74
C VAL A 26 20.86 -13.98 -0.21
N TYR A 27 20.46 -14.25 -1.44
CA TYR A 27 20.22 -13.22 -2.45
C TYR A 27 19.20 -12.19 -1.95
N LEU A 28 18.04 -12.67 -1.49
CA LEU A 28 16.97 -11.79 -1.01
C LEU A 28 17.41 -10.90 0.14
N LEU A 29 18.09 -11.44 1.14
CA LEU A 29 18.54 -10.67 2.29
C LEU A 29 19.61 -9.64 1.92
N GLN A 30 20.52 -9.97 1.00
CA GLN A 30 21.51 -9.02 0.48
C GLN A 30 20.86 -7.87 -0.28
N GLU A 31 20.01 -8.18 -1.24
CA GLU A 31 19.31 -7.17 -2.04
C GLU A 31 18.37 -6.29 -1.19
N ALA A 32 17.75 -6.89 -0.20
CA ALA A 32 16.85 -6.15 0.72
C ALA A 32 17.60 -5.05 1.50
N GLN A 33 18.86 -5.29 1.89
CA GLN A 33 19.66 -4.24 2.52
C GLN A 33 19.88 -3.04 1.60
N GLY A 34 20.14 -3.30 0.32
CA GLY A 34 20.29 -2.27 -0.70
C GLY A 34 19.01 -1.47 -0.89
N VAL A 35 17.88 -2.15 -0.98
CA VAL A 35 16.56 -1.51 -1.12
C VAL A 35 16.20 -0.67 0.09
N LEU A 36 16.40 -1.18 1.30
CA LEU A 36 16.10 -0.46 2.55
C LEU A 36 17.12 0.62 2.87
N GLY A 37 18.31 0.59 2.26
CA GLY A 37 19.40 1.55 2.49
C GLY A 37 20.01 1.48 3.90
N LYS A 38 19.83 0.36 4.58
CA LYS A 38 20.30 0.15 5.95
C LYS A 38 20.51 -1.34 6.24
N PRO A 39 21.36 -1.70 7.20
CA PRO A 39 21.52 -3.07 7.63
C PRO A 39 20.20 -3.66 8.14
N LEU A 40 19.98 -4.95 7.90
CA LEU A 40 18.80 -5.65 8.40
C LEU A 40 18.90 -5.84 9.93
N THR A 41 17.82 -5.52 10.60
CA THR A 41 17.63 -5.85 12.02
C THR A 41 17.13 -7.30 12.14
N PRO A 42 17.17 -7.92 13.33
CA PRO A 42 16.56 -9.23 13.53
C PRO A 42 15.09 -9.29 13.12
N VAL A 43 14.35 -8.20 13.33
CA VAL A 43 12.93 -8.11 12.93
C VAL A 43 12.79 -8.09 11.41
N SER A 44 13.58 -7.27 10.72
CA SER A 44 13.50 -7.18 9.26
C SER A 44 13.99 -8.46 8.59
N THR A 45 15.04 -9.08 9.10
CA THR A 45 15.54 -10.36 8.59
C THR A 45 14.48 -11.45 8.70
N ASP A 46 13.85 -11.58 9.87
CA ASP A 46 12.77 -12.52 10.11
C ASP A 46 11.61 -12.32 9.14
N THR A 47 11.10 -11.11 9.03
CA THR A 47 9.97 -10.79 8.18
C THR A 47 10.27 -11.07 6.71
N ILE A 48 11.40 -10.59 6.19
CA ILE A 48 11.76 -10.74 4.79
C ILE A 48 12.00 -12.22 4.44
N ALA A 49 12.73 -12.95 5.28
CA ALA A 49 12.95 -14.38 5.08
C ALA A 49 11.62 -15.17 5.08
N ALA A 50 10.69 -14.80 5.95
CA ALA A 50 9.40 -15.46 6.05
C ALA A 50 8.48 -15.16 4.85
N LEU A 51 8.55 -14.00 4.26
CA LEU A 51 7.79 -13.69 3.04
C LEU A 51 8.12 -14.66 1.93
N TYR A 52 9.37 -15.03 1.80
CA TYR A 52 9.82 -16.02 0.84
C TYR A 52 9.55 -17.48 1.32
N SER A 53 10.06 -17.85 2.49
CA SER A 53 10.10 -19.24 2.94
C SER A 53 8.76 -19.77 3.47
N TYR A 54 7.99 -18.93 4.13
CA TYR A 54 6.73 -19.31 4.75
C TYR A 54 5.52 -18.98 3.87
N TYR A 55 5.49 -17.78 3.31
CA TYR A 55 4.38 -17.33 2.47
C TYR A 55 4.56 -17.62 0.99
N GLY A 56 5.72 -18.11 0.57
CA GLY A 56 5.96 -18.55 -0.80
C GLY A 56 6.10 -17.43 -1.83
N MET A 57 6.35 -16.21 -1.41
CA MET A 57 6.58 -15.12 -2.35
C MET A 57 7.93 -15.27 -3.04
N GLN A 58 7.97 -15.12 -4.36
CA GLN A 58 9.23 -15.11 -5.09
C GLN A 58 10.14 -13.96 -4.64
N PRO A 59 11.48 -14.15 -4.61
CA PRO A 59 12.40 -13.10 -4.15
C PRO A 59 12.20 -11.76 -4.85
N ASP A 60 12.00 -11.76 -6.16
CA ASP A 60 11.80 -10.53 -6.92
C ASP A 60 10.52 -9.79 -6.51
N LEU A 61 9.46 -10.51 -6.18
CA LEU A 61 8.22 -9.91 -5.68
C LEU A 61 8.41 -9.29 -4.30
N VAL A 62 9.16 -9.96 -3.43
CA VAL A 62 9.50 -9.41 -2.10
C VAL A 62 10.28 -8.11 -2.25
N LEU A 63 11.25 -8.07 -3.16
CA LEU A 63 12.05 -6.87 -3.43
C LEU A 63 11.19 -5.73 -4.02
N MET A 64 10.30 -6.03 -4.94
CA MET A 64 9.35 -5.03 -5.48
C MET A 64 8.46 -4.44 -4.38
N LEU A 65 7.95 -5.28 -3.51
CA LEU A 65 7.14 -4.87 -2.36
C LEU A 65 7.92 -3.97 -1.41
N LEU A 66 9.16 -4.31 -1.10
CA LEU A 66 10.05 -3.47 -0.28
C LEU A 66 10.33 -2.13 -0.95
N GLN A 67 10.64 -2.11 -2.24
CA GLN A 67 10.85 -0.88 -3.00
C GLN A 67 9.62 0.03 -2.95
N TYR A 68 8.45 -0.54 -3.13
CA TYR A 68 7.18 0.19 -3.00
C TYR A 68 7.01 0.79 -1.60
N CYS A 69 7.22 0.01 -0.56
CA CYS A 69 7.10 0.50 0.82
C CYS A 69 8.09 1.64 1.13
N VAL A 70 9.34 1.50 0.68
CA VAL A 70 10.37 2.54 0.80
C VAL A 70 9.95 3.82 0.06
N SER A 71 9.43 3.69 -1.16
CA SER A 71 8.98 4.84 -1.97
C SER A 71 7.85 5.62 -1.28
N MET A 72 7.05 4.93 -0.46
CA MET A 72 5.99 5.53 0.34
C MET A 72 6.47 6.12 1.67
N GLY A 73 7.76 6.00 1.98
CA GLY A 73 8.31 6.41 3.28
C GLY A 73 7.86 5.51 4.44
N LYS A 74 7.42 4.30 4.16
CA LYS A 74 6.86 3.35 5.14
C LYS A 74 7.62 2.03 5.10
N ASP A 75 8.85 2.06 5.55
CA ASP A 75 9.80 0.93 5.52
C ASP A 75 9.80 0.07 6.80
N ASN A 76 8.84 0.28 7.71
CA ASN A 76 8.70 -0.57 8.88
C ASN A 76 8.09 -1.94 8.51
N MET A 77 8.52 -2.98 9.21
CA MET A 77 8.12 -4.35 8.86
C MET A 77 6.63 -4.64 9.07
N ARG A 78 5.99 -3.95 9.98
CA ARG A 78 4.53 -4.08 10.18
C ARG A 78 3.74 -3.64 8.94
N TYR A 79 4.17 -2.54 8.33
CA TYR A 79 3.58 -2.06 7.08
C TYR A 79 3.89 -3.00 5.91
N VAL A 80 5.15 -3.46 5.82
CA VAL A 80 5.57 -4.45 4.81
C VAL A 80 4.72 -5.71 4.88
N GLU A 81 4.52 -6.28 6.07
CA GLU A 81 3.64 -7.44 6.26
C GLU A 81 2.20 -7.18 5.84
N LYS A 82 1.68 -6.00 6.16
CA LYS A 82 0.32 -5.60 5.77
C LYS A 82 0.16 -5.56 4.25
N VAL A 83 1.11 -4.95 3.55
CA VAL A 83 1.09 -4.88 2.09
C VAL A 83 1.25 -6.28 1.48
N ALA A 84 2.16 -7.09 2.02
CA ALA A 84 2.38 -8.46 1.58
C ALA A 84 1.11 -9.32 1.74
N ALA A 85 0.43 -9.22 2.87
CA ALA A 85 -0.84 -9.93 3.10
C ALA A 85 -1.89 -9.54 2.05
N GLY A 86 -2.00 -8.26 1.75
CA GLY A 86 -2.90 -7.76 0.69
C GLY A 86 -2.55 -8.32 -0.69
N TRP A 87 -1.27 -8.40 -1.03
CA TRP A 87 -0.82 -8.97 -2.29
C TRP A 87 -1.12 -10.48 -2.39
N ILE A 88 -0.87 -11.22 -1.32
CA ILE A 88 -1.17 -12.66 -1.26
C ILE A 88 -2.67 -12.88 -1.43
N GLU A 89 -3.47 -12.14 -0.70
CA GLU A 89 -4.94 -12.24 -0.74
C GLU A 89 -5.51 -11.88 -2.12
N ALA A 90 -4.91 -10.89 -2.80
CA ALA A 90 -5.29 -10.48 -4.15
C ALA A 90 -4.73 -11.38 -5.26
N GLY A 91 -3.92 -12.39 -4.92
CA GLY A 91 -3.33 -13.31 -5.91
C GLY A 91 -2.23 -12.68 -6.77
N ILE A 92 -1.51 -11.69 -6.22
CA ILE A 92 -0.38 -11.04 -6.91
C ILE A 92 0.84 -11.96 -6.78
N ASP A 93 1.09 -12.74 -7.82
CA ASP A 93 2.09 -13.81 -7.86
C ASP A 93 3.08 -13.66 -9.02
N SER A 94 3.02 -12.57 -9.77
CA SER A 94 3.90 -12.31 -10.90
C SER A 94 4.40 -10.87 -10.90
N HIS A 95 5.51 -10.63 -11.58
CA HIS A 95 6.10 -9.31 -11.78
C HIS A 95 5.09 -8.33 -12.41
N GLU A 96 4.39 -8.76 -13.44
CA GLU A 96 3.39 -7.97 -14.16
C GLU A 96 2.23 -7.55 -13.24
N LYS A 97 1.68 -8.49 -12.46
CA LYS A 97 0.62 -8.19 -11.49
C LYS A 97 1.10 -7.23 -10.41
N ALA A 98 2.33 -7.40 -9.93
CA ALA A 98 2.93 -6.51 -8.93
C ALA A 98 3.15 -5.10 -9.47
N GLU A 99 3.64 -4.95 -10.70
CA GLU A 99 3.76 -3.62 -11.36
C GLU A 99 2.41 -2.93 -11.47
N GLY A 100 1.39 -3.65 -11.91
CA GLY A 100 0.04 -3.13 -12.02
C GLY A 100 -0.51 -2.66 -10.67
N GLU A 101 -0.30 -3.43 -9.62
CA GLU A 101 -0.75 -3.06 -8.26
C GLU A 101 0.01 -1.85 -7.72
N ILE A 102 1.32 -1.81 -7.88
CA ILE A 102 2.15 -0.65 -7.48
C ILE A 102 1.68 0.62 -8.19
N LEU A 103 1.40 0.53 -9.49
CA LEU A 103 0.93 1.67 -10.27
C LEU A 103 -0.44 2.16 -9.76
N ARG A 104 -1.39 1.24 -9.53
CA ARG A 104 -2.71 1.59 -8.96
C ARG A 104 -2.59 2.21 -7.57
N ALA A 105 -1.79 1.61 -6.70
CA ALA A 105 -1.57 2.10 -5.34
C ALA A 105 -0.91 3.48 -5.33
N THR A 106 0.06 3.72 -6.20
CA THR A 106 0.73 5.01 -6.35
C THR A 106 -0.25 6.09 -6.82
N ARG A 107 -1.09 5.78 -7.80
CA ARG A 107 -2.14 6.70 -8.27
C ARG A 107 -3.15 7.01 -7.18
N ARG A 108 -3.57 6.00 -6.43
CA ARG A 108 -4.51 6.15 -5.32
C ARG A 108 -3.97 7.05 -4.22
N ASN A 109 -2.72 6.83 -3.80
CA ASN A 109 -2.07 7.64 -2.78
C ASN A 109 -1.88 9.09 -3.24
N SER A 110 -1.53 9.29 -4.51
CA SER A 110 -1.44 10.64 -5.10
C SER A 110 -2.80 11.34 -5.12
N ALA A 111 -3.86 10.63 -5.47
CA ALA A 111 -5.22 11.16 -5.46
C ALA A 111 -5.69 11.54 -4.05
N GLU A 112 -5.44 10.68 -3.07
CA GLU A 112 -5.75 10.96 -1.65
C GLU A 112 -5.04 12.23 -1.16
N GLU A 113 -3.77 12.39 -1.48
CA GLU A 113 -3.00 13.57 -1.10
C GLU A 113 -3.51 14.84 -1.78
N GLN A 114 -3.85 14.76 -3.07
CA GLN A 114 -4.43 15.88 -3.80
C GLN A 114 -5.80 16.29 -3.23
N VAL A 115 -6.64 15.34 -2.89
CA VAL A 115 -7.96 15.60 -2.26
C VAL A 115 -7.78 16.22 -0.88
N ARG A 116 -6.85 15.72 -0.08
CA ARG A 116 -6.54 16.32 1.23
C ARG A 116 -6.16 17.78 1.11
N ARG A 117 -5.28 18.12 0.18
CA ARG A 117 -4.87 19.51 -0.07
C ARG A 117 -6.03 20.38 -0.53
N LEU A 118 -6.81 19.87 -1.47
CA LEU A 118 -7.95 20.57 -2.05
C LEU A 118 -9.02 20.87 -1.01
N MET A 119 -9.27 19.95 -0.09
CA MET A 119 -10.29 20.09 0.98
C MET A 119 -9.76 20.67 2.28
N GLY A 120 -8.46 21.00 2.34
CA GLY A 120 -7.85 21.57 3.53
C GLY A 120 -7.77 20.61 4.73
N ILE A 121 -7.70 19.31 4.48
CA ILE A 121 -7.58 18.30 5.54
C ILE A 121 -6.09 18.12 5.87
N HIS A 122 -5.57 18.91 6.82
CA HIS A 122 -4.15 18.93 7.17
C HIS A 122 -3.84 18.34 8.56
N ASP A 123 -4.84 18.31 9.43
CA ASP A 123 -4.71 18.01 10.85
C ASP A 123 -5.01 16.55 11.22
N ARG A 124 -5.45 15.75 10.28
CA ARG A 124 -5.80 14.34 10.49
C ARG A 124 -5.57 13.48 9.25
N ALA A 125 -5.50 12.19 9.45
CA ALA A 125 -5.54 11.23 8.35
C ALA A 125 -6.96 11.08 7.78
N LEU A 126 -7.06 10.66 6.53
CA LEU A 126 -8.33 10.25 5.95
C LEU A 126 -8.82 8.96 6.61
N VAL A 127 -10.10 8.89 6.92
CA VAL A 127 -10.73 7.65 7.40
C VAL A 127 -11.08 6.72 6.24
N SER A 128 -11.31 5.44 6.55
CA SER A 128 -11.52 4.41 5.51
C SER A 128 -12.66 4.75 4.55
N SER A 129 -13.77 5.28 5.04
CA SER A 129 -14.92 5.67 4.20
C SER A 129 -14.56 6.81 3.25
N GLU A 130 -13.77 7.77 3.68
CA GLU A 130 -13.29 8.88 2.83
C GLU A 130 -12.37 8.35 1.73
N LYS A 131 -11.46 7.43 2.06
CA LYS A 131 -10.59 6.77 1.07
C LYS A 131 -11.38 5.98 0.04
N GLU A 132 -12.46 5.31 0.44
CA GLU A 132 -13.35 4.59 -0.48
C GLU A 132 -14.06 5.52 -1.46
N TYR A 133 -14.54 6.68 -1.00
CA TYR A 133 -15.10 7.70 -1.87
C TYR A 133 -14.07 8.18 -2.90
N ILE A 134 -12.87 8.53 -2.46
CA ILE A 134 -11.81 9.01 -3.35
C ILE A 134 -11.44 7.95 -4.37
N ARG A 135 -11.28 6.70 -3.95
CA ARG A 135 -11.02 5.59 -4.86
C ARG A 135 -12.10 5.45 -5.91
N SER A 136 -13.35 5.45 -5.49
CA SER A 136 -14.49 5.35 -6.42
C SER A 136 -14.50 6.51 -7.41
N TRP A 137 -14.29 7.73 -6.97
CA TRP A 137 -14.31 8.89 -7.87
C TRP A 137 -13.21 8.83 -8.91
N VAL A 138 -12.01 8.44 -8.52
CA VAL A 138 -10.83 8.47 -9.37
C VAL A 138 -10.66 7.19 -10.19
N GLU A 139 -10.75 6.02 -9.56
CA GLU A 139 -10.52 4.73 -10.23
C GLU A 139 -11.76 4.21 -10.96
N ASP A 140 -12.91 4.20 -10.30
CA ASP A 140 -14.14 3.60 -10.88
C ASP A 140 -14.86 4.55 -11.83
N LEU A 141 -14.91 5.83 -11.50
CA LEU A 141 -15.72 6.83 -12.22
C LEU A 141 -14.89 7.78 -13.08
N GLY A 142 -13.56 7.82 -12.86
CA GLY A 142 -12.64 8.62 -13.67
C GLY A 142 -12.84 10.13 -13.56
N PHE A 143 -13.34 10.63 -12.42
CA PHE A 143 -13.47 12.06 -12.21
C PHE A 143 -12.11 12.74 -12.06
N SER A 144 -11.97 13.92 -12.67
CA SER A 144 -10.78 14.75 -12.52
C SER A 144 -10.75 15.46 -11.16
N MET A 145 -9.56 15.85 -10.71
CA MET A 145 -9.40 16.66 -9.50
C MET A 145 -10.12 18.01 -9.62
N GLU A 146 -10.15 18.59 -10.81
CA GLU A 146 -10.90 19.81 -11.08
C GLU A 146 -12.40 19.64 -10.80
N LEU A 147 -12.99 18.56 -11.29
CA LEU A 147 -14.41 18.25 -11.06
C LEU A 147 -14.71 18.00 -9.59
N ILE A 148 -13.85 17.25 -8.90
CA ILE A 148 -13.96 17.01 -7.46
C ILE A 148 -13.87 18.33 -6.69
N GLY A 149 -13.00 19.24 -7.10
CA GLY A 149 -12.86 20.58 -6.54
C GLY A 149 -14.12 21.43 -6.65
N LEU A 150 -14.75 21.42 -7.83
CA LEU A 150 -16.01 22.13 -8.05
C LEU A 150 -17.14 21.54 -7.20
N ALA A 151 -17.21 20.22 -7.06
CA ALA A 151 -18.18 19.57 -6.20
C ALA A 151 -17.95 19.87 -4.71
N TYR A 152 -16.70 20.00 -4.30
CA TYR A 152 -16.31 20.44 -2.95
C TYR A 152 -16.76 21.86 -2.68
N GLU A 153 -16.47 22.81 -3.56
CA GLU A 153 -16.91 24.21 -3.43
C GLU A 153 -18.45 24.28 -3.27
N ARG A 154 -19.16 23.58 -4.14
CA ARG A 154 -20.63 23.53 -4.04
C ARG A 154 -21.13 22.92 -2.74
N THR A 155 -20.42 21.88 -2.24
CA THR A 155 -20.74 21.27 -0.94
C THR A 155 -20.61 22.30 0.20
N ILE A 156 -19.51 23.06 0.21
CA ILE A 156 -19.29 24.09 1.22
C ILE A 156 -20.34 25.20 1.12
N GLU A 157 -20.67 25.65 -0.08
CA GLU A 157 -21.71 26.66 -0.29
C GLU A 157 -23.09 26.22 0.24
N GLN A 158 -23.45 24.96 0.02
CA GLN A 158 -24.77 24.44 0.39
C GLN A 158 -24.86 23.95 1.84
N LYS A 159 -23.79 23.40 2.39
CA LYS A 159 -23.76 22.78 3.72
C LYS A 159 -22.98 23.57 4.76
N GLY A 160 -22.13 24.49 4.34
CA GLY A 160 -21.24 25.24 5.24
C GLY A 160 -20.12 24.40 5.83
N LYS A 161 -19.99 23.14 5.44
CA LYS A 161 -18.98 22.19 5.93
C LYS A 161 -18.73 21.07 4.93
N LEU A 162 -17.58 20.42 5.06
CA LEU A 162 -17.24 19.24 4.28
C LEU A 162 -18.20 18.07 4.59
N SER A 163 -18.72 17.45 3.57
CA SER A 163 -19.52 16.23 3.64
C SER A 163 -19.24 15.36 2.41
N PHE A 164 -18.54 14.25 2.61
CA PHE A 164 -18.23 13.30 1.53
C PHE A 164 -19.51 12.70 0.90
N PRO A 165 -20.51 12.26 1.67
CA PRO A 165 -21.75 11.76 1.08
C PRO A 165 -22.47 12.79 0.20
N TYR A 166 -22.54 14.04 0.65
CA TYR A 166 -23.19 15.11 -0.12
C TYR A 166 -22.42 15.44 -1.40
N LEU A 167 -21.09 15.55 -1.29
CA LEU A 167 -20.19 15.77 -2.42
C LEU A 167 -20.34 14.62 -3.45
N ASN A 168 -20.36 13.39 -2.98
CA ASN A 168 -20.59 12.23 -3.83
C ASN A 168 -21.93 12.33 -4.59
N GLY A 169 -22.99 12.76 -3.94
CA GLY A 169 -24.28 13.00 -4.56
C GLY A 169 -24.21 14.01 -5.71
N ILE A 170 -23.46 15.09 -5.51
CA ILE A 170 -23.23 16.11 -6.57
C ILE A 170 -22.49 15.47 -7.76
N LEU A 171 -21.40 14.75 -7.52
CA LEU A 171 -20.62 14.09 -8.57
C LEU A 171 -21.46 13.06 -9.33
N GLN A 172 -22.28 12.28 -8.65
CA GLN A 172 -23.18 11.31 -9.28
C GLN A 172 -24.22 12.00 -10.18
N ASN A 173 -24.77 13.12 -9.73
CA ASN A 173 -25.72 13.91 -10.52
C ASN A 173 -25.06 14.51 -11.78
N TRP A 174 -23.81 14.92 -11.69
CA TRP A 174 -23.10 15.47 -12.85
C TRP A 174 -22.69 14.41 -13.87
N ARG A 175 -22.64 13.15 -13.47
CA ARG A 175 -22.34 12.03 -14.36
C ARG A 175 -23.48 11.74 -15.35
N THR A 176 -24.68 11.99 -14.94
CA THR A 176 -25.89 11.82 -15.80
C THR A 176 -26.14 13.07 -16.63
#